data_2e0ffac0c37359cd60f8fe9cfbdc65ad
#
_entry.id   2e0ffac0c37359cd60f8fe9cfbdc65ad
#
_cell.length_a   1.000
_cell.length_b   1.000
_cell.length_c   1.000
_cell.angle_alpha   90.00
_cell.angle_beta   90.00
_cell.angle_gamma   90.00
#
_symmetry.space_group_name_H-M   'P 1'
#
loop_
_entity.id
_entity.type
_entity.pdbx_description
1 polymer ?
#
loop_
_entity_poly.entity_id
_entity_poly.type
_entity_poly.pdbx_seq_one_letter_code
_entity_poly.pdbx_strand_id
1 'polypeptide(L)'
;MRPQFILNVAALSPQEIGEHTPHLKALAEQGTMSPLLAPDPALTSVSHATMLTGDLPREHGIVANGWYDQEYAKILNWNRSDHLVQGEKLWEASRALFPKSKSANLFWRFCTHARSLQ
;
A
#
# COMPACT_ATOMS: atom_id res chain seq x y z
N MET A 1 -13.63 -18.59 -4.16
CA MET A 1 -13.05 -17.47 -3.38
C MET A 1 -13.89 -16.24 -3.68
N ARG A 2 -14.21 -15.41 -2.68
CA ARG A 2 -14.90 -14.12 -2.93
C ARG A 2 -13.87 -13.08 -3.33
N PRO A 3 -14.18 -12.18 -4.28
CA PRO A 3 -13.28 -11.08 -4.62
C PRO A 3 -13.08 -10.17 -3.40
N GLN A 4 -11.85 -9.70 -3.23
CA GLN A 4 -11.48 -8.74 -2.18
C GLN A 4 -10.98 -7.46 -2.84
N PHE A 5 -11.37 -6.32 -2.31
CA PHE A 5 -10.98 -5.00 -2.78
C PHE A 5 -10.29 -4.25 -1.66
N ILE A 6 -9.12 -3.72 -1.94
CA ILE A 6 -8.40 -2.82 -1.05
C ILE A 6 -8.39 -1.45 -1.71
N LEU A 7 -9.05 -0.49 -1.06
CA LEU A 7 -9.15 0.89 -1.54
C LEU A 7 -8.36 1.79 -0.61
N ASN A 8 -7.30 2.38 -1.15
CA ASN A 8 -6.53 3.40 -0.43
C ASN A 8 -7.02 4.78 -0.89
N VAL A 9 -7.69 5.50 0.00
CA VAL A 9 -8.18 6.85 -0.25
C VAL A 9 -7.27 7.83 0.51
N ALA A 10 -6.44 8.54 -0.24
CA ALA A 10 -5.49 9.48 0.34
C ALA A 10 -6.19 10.58 1.14
N ALA A 11 -5.61 10.94 2.28
CA ALA A 11 -6.09 11.98 3.20
C ALA A 11 -7.51 11.75 3.79
N LEU A 12 -8.11 10.58 3.60
CA LEU A 12 -9.38 10.25 4.24
C LEU A 12 -9.16 10.01 5.73
N SER A 13 -9.84 10.79 6.56
CA SER A 13 -9.88 10.58 8.01
C SER A 13 -11.31 10.23 8.49
N PRO A 14 -11.47 9.71 9.71
CA PRO A 14 -12.80 9.38 10.24
C PRO A 14 -13.76 10.57 10.25
N GLN A 15 -13.26 11.81 10.38
CA GLN A 15 -14.09 13.01 10.40
C GLN A 15 -14.77 13.31 9.06
N GLU A 16 -14.21 12.83 7.93
CA GLU A 16 -14.79 13.02 6.60
C GLU A 16 -15.85 11.99 6.25
N ILE A 17 -16.00 10.95 7.09
CA ILE A 17 -17.03 9.93 6.89
C ILE A 17 -18.34 10.40 7.52
N GLY A 18 -19.25 10.92 6.71
CA GLY A 18 -20.46 11.54 7.19
C GLY A 18 -21.53 11.75 6.10
N GLU A 19 -22.32 12.80 6.26
CA GLU A 19 -23.41 13.12 5.32
C GLU A 19 -22.92 13.48 3.91
N HIS A 20 -21.69 14.02 3.79
CA HIS A 20 -21.07 14.35 2.51
C HIS A 20 -20.40 13.17 1.83
N THR A 21 -20.28 12.03 2.51
CA THR A 21 -19.71 10.79 2.01
C THR A 21 -20.66 9.60 2.27
N PRO A 22 -21.91 9.64 1.75
CA PRO A 22 -22.97 8.71 2.16
C PRO A 22 -22.64 7.25 1.87
N HIS A 23 -21.91 6.95 0.81
CA HIS A 23 -21.50 5.59 0.48
C HIS A 23 -20.43 5.05 1.42
N LEU A 24 -19.46 5.88 1.82
CA LEU A 24 -18.45 5.50 2.80
C LEU A 24 -19.07 5.33 4.19
N LYS A 25 -20.01 6.21 4.55
CA LYS A 25 -20.79 6.10 5.78
C LYS A 25 -21.56 4.77 5.82
N ALA A 26 -22.30 4.44 4.77
CA ALA A 26 -23.06 3.18 4.69
C ALA A 26 -22.13 1.95 4.77
N LEU A 27 -20.95 2.02 4.16
CA LEU A 27 -19.95 0.95 4.25
C LEU A 27 -19.40 0.80 5.68
N ALA A 28 -19.11 1.90 6.35
CA ALA A 28 -18.67 1.92 7.74
C ALA A 28 -19.72 1.37 8.71
N GLU A 29 -21.01 1.67 8.49
CA GLU A 29 -22.14 1.16 9.27
C GLU A 29 -22.35 -0.35 9.08
N GLN A 30 -22.05 -0.89 7.90
CA GLN A 30 -22.17 -2.32 7.59
C GLN A 30 -20.94 -3.13 8.00
N GLY A 31 -19.81 -2.49 8.22
CA GLY A 31 -18.53 -3.11 8.52
C GLY A 31 -17.98 -2.73 9.89
N THR A 32 -16.66 -2.70 9.96
CA THR A 32 -15.94 -2.26 11.16
C THR A 32 -15.02 -1.10 10.78
N MET A 33 -15.04 -0.04 11.57
CA MET A 33 -14.15 1.10 11.42
C MET A 33 -13.15 1.13 12.57
N SER A 34 -11.88 1.27 12.24
CA SER A 34 -10.80 1.41 13.22
C SER A 34 -9.83 2.49 12.78
N PRO A 35 -9.25 3.25 13.72
CA PRO A 35 -8.17 4.18 13.39
C PRO A 35 -6.93 3.41 12.94
N LEU A 36 -6.27 3.91 11.90
CA LEU A 36 -5.00 3.40 11.42
C LEU A 36 -3.91 4.39 11.79
N LEU A 37 -2.90 3.94 12.54
CA LEU A 37 -1.72 4.74 12.82
C LEU A 37 -0.79 4.71 11.60
N ALA A 38 -0.41 5.89 11.15
CA ALA A 38 0.58 6.00 10.08
C ALA A 38 1.96 5.56 10.59
N PRO A 39 2.81 5.00 9.71
CA PRO A 39 4.23 4.79 10.04
C PRO A 39 4.95 6.13 10.22
N ASP A 40 6.07 6.11 10.90
CA ASP A 40 6.96 7.27 11.00
C ASP A 40 8.17 7.08 10.06
N PRO A 41 8.41 8.00 9.12
CA PRO A 41 7.61 9.21 8.82
C PRO A 41 6.31 8.90 8.05
N ALA A 42 5.25 9.68 8.31
CA ALA A 42 3.94 9.55 7.67
C ALA A 42 3.94 10.13 6.25
N LEU A 43 4.67 9.49 5.35
CA LEU A 43 4.83 9.89 3.95
C LEU A 43 4.17 8.88 3.02
N THR A 44 3.72 9.33 1.86
CA THR A 44 2.98 8.50 0.89
C THR A 44 3.71 7.20 0.53
N SER A 45 4.99 7.29 0.13
CA SER A 45 5.74 6.10 -0.27
C SER A 45 5.95 5.15 0.90
N VAL A 46 6.25 5.68 2.08
CA VAL A 46 6.44 4.91 3.32
C VAL A 46 5.15 4.18 3.70
N SER A 47 4.03 4.91 3.78
CA SER A 47 2.72 4.34 4.11
C SER A 47 2.28 3.26 3.11
N HIS A 48 2.49 3.49 1.81
CA HIS A 48 2.16 2.50 0.78
C HIS A 48 3.01 1.24 0.90
N ALA A 49 4.32 1.37 1.19
CA ALA A 49 5.19 0.22 1.40
C ALA A 49 4.80 -0.56 2.67
N THR A 50 4.53 0.13 3.78
CA THR A 50 4.04 -0.47 5.02
C THR A 50 2.73 -1.22 4.83
N MET A 51 1.74 -0.62 4.15
CA MET A 51 0.47 -1.31 3.86
C MET A 51 0.63 -2.50 2.92
N LEU A 52 1.64 -2.46 2.06
CA LEU A 52 1.90 -3.49 1.07
C LEU A 52 2.59 -4.73 1.66
N THR A 53 3.49 -4.51 2.61
CA THR A 53 4.31 -5.58 3.21
C THR A 53 3.85 -5.98 4.61
N GLY A 54 3.18 -5.09 5.34
CA GLY A 54 2.93 -5.23 6.78
C GLY A 54 4.13 -4.88 7.65
N ASP A 55 5.25 -4.47 7.05
CA ASP A 55 6.52 -4.18 7.71
C ASP A 55 6.71 -2.68 7.96
N LEU A 56 7.69 -2.34 8.79
CA LEU A 56 8.09 -0.97 9.06
C LEU A 56 9.21 -0.51 8.11
N PRO A 57 9.50 0.80 8.01
CA PRO A 57 10.54 1.34 7.12
C PRO A 57 11.91 0.69 7.23
N ARG A 58 12.31 0.26 8.41
CA ARG A 58 13.59 -0.42 8.65
C ARG A 58 13.67 -1.81 7.98
N GLU A 59 12.52 -2.45 7.76
CA GLU A 59 12.42 -3.77 7.12
C GLU A 59 12.20 -3.64 5.61
N HIS A 60 11.23 -2.82 5.19
CA HIS A 60 10.92 -2.69 3.75
C HIS A 60 11.82 -1.69 3.00
N GLY A 61 12.66 -0.91 3.69
CA GLY A 61 13.69 -0.05 3.11
C GLY A 61 13.21 1.29 2.54
N ILE A 62 11.91 1.57 2.54
CA ILE A 62 11.36 2.83 2.02
C ILE A 62 11.22 3.83 3.18
N VAL A 63 12.06 4.85 3.17
CA VAL A 63 12.17 5.82 4.28
C VAL A 63 11.63 7.22 3.95
N ALA A 64 11.37 7.49 2.67
CA ALA A 64 10.89 8.80 2.19
C ALA A 64 10.19 8.69 0.83
N ASN A 65 9.64 9.80 0.32
CA ASN A 65 9.17 9.89 -1.07
C ASN A 65 10.33 10.04 -2.07
N GLY A 66 11.50 10.42 -1.58
CA GLY A 66 12.75 10.47 -2.33
C GLY A 66 13.95 10.32 -1.39
N TRP A 67 14.98 9.63 -1.84
CA TRP A 67 16.21 9.40 -1.08
C TRP A 67 17.41 9.27 -2.02
N TYR A 68 18.60 9.43 -1.46
CA TYR A 68 19.83 9.13 -2.18
C TYR A 68 20.09 7.63 -2.15
N ASP A 69 20.17 7.03 -3.31
CA ASP A 69 20.52 5.63 -3.46
C ASP A 69 22.03 5.51 -3.71
N GLN A 70 22.72 4.80 -2.82
CA GLN A 70 24.16 4.65 -2.86
C GLN A 70 24.63 3.71 -3.98
N GLU A 71 23.84 2.68 -4.29
CA GLU A 71 24.18 1.72 -5.34
C GLU A 71 24.10 2.38 -6.73
N TYR A 72 23.03 3.13 -6.97
CA TYR A 72 22.85 3.84 -8.24
C TYR A 72 23.52 5.23 -8.25
N ALA A 73 24.11 5.67 -7.13
CA ALA A 73 24.73 6.99 -6.96
C ALA A 73 23.84 8.16 -7.43
N LYS A 74 22.54 8.07 -7.15
CA LYS A 74 21.55 9.06 -7.58
C LYS A 74 20.40 9.24 -6.59
N ILE A 75 19.68 10.34 -6.74
CA ILE A 75 18.44 10.57 -6.01
C ILE A 75 17.30 9.82 -6.71
N LEU A 76 16.68 8.89 -6.01
CA LEU A 76 15.43 8.25 -6.40
C LEU A 76 14.28 9.09 -5.84
N ASN A 77 13.54 9.75 -6.71
CA ASN A 77 12.40 10.57 -6.32
C ASN A 77 11.13 10.01 -6.93
N TRP A 78 10.11 9.73 -6.10
CA TRP A 78 8.83 9.16 -6.51
C TRP A 78 8.94 7.89 -7.34
N ASN A 79 9.99 7.11 -7.15
CA ASN A 79 10.18 5.85 -7.85
C ASN A 79 9.07 4.84 -7.47
N ARG A 80 8.66 4.04 -8.46
CA ARG A 80 7.52 3.11 -8.34
C ARG A 80 7.90 1.65 -8.53
N SER A 81 9.20 1.37 -8.65
CA SER A 81 9.67 0.01 -8.87
C SER A 81 9.41 -0.88 -7.67
N ASP A 82 8.84 -2.05 -7.93
CA ASP A 82 8.63 -3.11 -6.94
C ASP A 82 9.93 -3.57 -6.27
N HIS A 83 11.04 -3.55 -7.03
CA HIS A 83 12.36 -3.97 -6.55
C HIS A 83 12.93 -3.12 -5.41
N LEU A 84 12.42 -1.91 -5.23
CA LEU A 84 12.88 -1.02 -4.15
C LEU A 84 12.31 -1.42 -2.79
N VAL A 85 11.18 -2.12 -2.76
CA VAL A 85 10.52 -2.55 -1.53
C VAL A 85 11.00 -3.94 -1.17
N GLN A 86 11.66 -4.05 -0.04
CA GLN A 86 12.07 -5.35 0.51
C GLN A 86 10.88 -6.03 1.21
N GLY A 87 11.01 -7.33 1.43
CA GLY A 87 9.95 -8.13 2.04
C GLY A 87 8.90 -8.65 1.05
N GLU A 88 8.04 -9.54 1.56
CA GLU A 88 6.96 -10.14 0.79
C GLU A 88 5.80 -9.14 0.63
N LYS A 89 5.29 -8.97 -0.57
CA LYS A 89 4.17 -8.08 -0.83
C LYS A 89 2.85 -8.84 -0.71
N LEU A 90 1.79 -8.12 -0.38
CA LEU A 90 0.44 -8.67 -0.19
C LEU A 90 -0.02 -9.58 -1.34
N TRP A 91 0.26 -9.22 -2.59
CA TRP A 91 -0.10 -10.06 -3.74
C TRP A 91 0.75 -11.33 -3.86
N GLU A 92 1.99 -11.32 -3.38
CA GLU A 92 2.87 -12.49 -3.32
C GLU A 92 2.36 -13.45 -2.25
N ALA A 93 2.11 -12.95 -1.04
CA ALA A 93 1.50 -13.71 0.05
C ALA A 93 0.13 -14.28 -0.35
N SER A 94 -0.71 -13.48 -1.01
CA SER A 94 -2.01 -13.95 -1.52
C SER A 94 -1.85 -15.11 -2.51
N ARG A 95 -0.87 -15.04 -3.41
CA ARG A 95 -0.62 -16.12 -4.38
C ARG A 95 -0.02 -17.36 -3.72
N ALA A 96 0.83 -17.19 -2.72
CA ALA A 96 1.39 -18.31 -1.96
C ALA A 96 0.28 -19.09 -1.23
N LEU A 97 -0.66 -18.39 -0.60
CA LEU A 97 -1.81 -18.99 0.08
C LEU A 97 -2.87 -19.53 -0.88
N PHE A 98 -3.07 -18.86 -2.00
CA PHE A 98 -4.10 -19.16 -2.99
C PHE A 98 -3.52 -19.17 -4.41
N PRO A 99 -2.87 -20.26 -4.84
CA PRO A 99 -2.13 -20.32 -6.12
C PRO A 99 -2.97 -20.00 -7.37
N LYS A 100 -4.30 -20.15 -7.28
CA LYS A 100 -5.22 -19.81 -8.38
C LYS A 100 -5.79 -18.40 -8.30
N SER A 101 -5.40 -17.61 -7.30
CA SER A 101 -5.83 -16.22 -7.18
C SER A 101 -5.17 -15.35 -8.27
N LYS A 102 -5.90 -14.36 -8.72
CA LYS A 102 -5.40 -13.29 -9.60
C LYS A 102 -5.48 -11.97 -8.85
N SER A 103 -4.43 -11.18 -8.95
CA SER A 103 -4.36 -9.86 -8.34
C SER A 103 -4.22 -8.81 -9.43
N ALA A 104 -5.00 -7.74 -9.33
CA ALA A 104 -4.85 -6.56 -10.16
C ALA A 104 -4.50 -5.37 -9.26
N ASN A 105 -3.53 -4.60 -9.68
CA ASN A 105 -3.07 -3.42 -8.96
C ASN A 105 -3.31 -2.19 -9.83
N LEU A 106 -4.13 -1.27 -9.32
CA LEU A 106 -4.50 -0.05 -10.01
C LEU A 106 -3.99 1.15 -9.19
N PHE A 107 -3.06 1.90 -9.77
CA PHE A 107 -2.52 3.15 -9.21
C PHE A 107 -1.79 3.03 -7.87
N TRP A 108 -1.56 1.83 -7.35
CA TRP A 108 -0.78 1.64 -6.14
C TRP A 108 0.71 1.94 -6.42
N ARG A 109 1.43 2.37 -5.39
CA ARG A 109 2.87 2.53 -5.50
C ARG A 109 3.59 1.19 -5.48
N PHE A 110 4.80 1.16 -6.03
CA PHE A 110 5.65 -0.03 -6.04
C PHE A 110 5.02 -1.26 -6.72
N CYS A 111 4.28 -1.01 -7.80
CA CYS A 111 3.73 -2.08 -8.63
C CYS A 111 4.40 -2.19 -10.01
N THR A 112 5.26 -1.23 -10.36
CA THR A 112 5.99 -1.27 -11.63
C THR A 112 7.04 -2.36 -11.58
N HIS A 113 7.09 -3.21 -12.60
CA HIS A 113 7.95 -4.38 -12.71
C HIS A 113 7.62 -5.54 -11.74
N ALA A 114 6.49 -5.50 -11.05
CA ALA A 114 6.09 -6.62 -10.21
C ALA A 114 5.81 -7.87 -11.06
N ARG A 115 6.61 -8.92 -10.86
CA ARG A 115 6.54 -10.17 -11.66
C ARG A 115 5.30 -11.02 -11.36
N SER A 116 4.68 -10.76 -10.23
CA SER A 116 3.55 -11.55 -9.71
C SER A 116 2.17 -10.96 -10.02
N LEU A 117 2.13 -9.76 -10.58
CA LEU A 117 0.88 -9.14 -11.04
C LEU A 117 0.56 -9.60 -12.47
N GLN A 118 -0.61 -10.15 -12.67
CA GLN A 118 -1.17 -10.54 -13.97
C GLN A 118 -2.57 -9.98 -14.10
#